data_3f92fa9598108779498db4f8698950fa
#
_entry.id   3f92fa9598108779498db4f8698950fa
#
_cell.length_a   1.000
_cell.length_b   1.000
_cell.length_c   1.000
_cell.angle_alpha   90.00
_cell.angle_beta   90.00
_cell.angle_gamma   90.00
#
_symmetry.space_group_name_H-M   'P 1'
#
loop_
_entity.id
_entity.type
_entity.pdbx_description
1 polymer ?
#
loop_
_entity_poly.entity_id
_entity_poly.type
_entity_poly.pdbx_seq_one_letter_code
_entity_poly.pdbx_strand_id
1 'polypeptide(L)'
;MFSKNLKMNRKKKQLSQESFAMKLFVTRQTVSKWEKGLSMPDVHMLLKIAEVLEVSVNELLNDDRAGKKENIRMNYDVIIVGAGPGGIFAAYELMQLRPELKVAVFEAGHALDKRKCPIDGEKVKSCVSCKSCSIMSGFGGAGAFSDGKYNITNDFGGTLYEYIGKKQALDLMRYVDEINLRYGGEGTKLYSTAGTRFKTLCIQNDLHLLDASVRHLGTDINYIVLENLYNDLKEKVEFFFDTPVLTVNTCEEGYDVICKDGTYHCKDCVISVGRIGSKWMESVCKELDISTKSNRVDIGVRVELPAAVFAHLTDELYESKIVYRTEKYGDRVRTFCMNPKGAVVNENTNGIITVNGHSYEDPEKQTENTNFALLVAKHFSEPFKDSNGYGESIAKLSNMLGGGVIVQRFGDLIRGRRSTPSRIEEAFITPTLNATPGDLSLVLPKRILDGIIEMIYALDKVAPGTANEDTLLYGVEVKFYNMEVEVDEKLESKHKGLYIIGDGSGITHSLSHASASGIHVARNIVEK
;
A
#
# COMPACT_ATOMS: atom_id res chain seq x y z
N MET A 1 -17.11 -27.73 24.54
CA MET A 1 -16.12 -26.72 24.93
C MET A 1 -16.74 -25.71 25.88
N PHE A 2 -17.56 -24.79 25.44
CA PHE A 2 -18.22 -23.76 26.25
C PHE A 2 -18.83 -24.30 27.56
N SER A 3 -19.63 -25.39 27.50
CA SER A 3 -20.31 -25.96 28.65
C SER A 3 -19.36 -26.39 29.79
N LYS A 4 -18.18 -26.93 29.45
CA LYS A 4 -17.15 -27.31 30.42
C LYS A 4 -16.48 -26.06 31.04
N ASN A 5 -16.13 -25.08 30.23
CA ASN A 5 -15.47 -23.86 30.68
C ASN A 5 -16.41 -23.03 31.56
N LEU A 6 -17.68 -22.91 31.18
CA LEU A 6 -18.71 -22.25 31.98
C LEU A 6 -18.81 -22.89 33.38
N LYS A 7 -18.96 -24.22 33.43
CA LYS A 7 -19.07 -24.93 34.67
C LYS A 7 -17.82 -24.81 35.55
N MET A 8 -16.63 -24.84 34.92
CA MET A 8 -15.35 -24.71 35.62
C MET A 8 -15.17 -23.31 36.21
N ASN A 9 -15.38 -22.24 35.42
CA ASN A 9 -15.19 -20.88 35.89
C ASN A 9 -16.25 -20.47 36.93
N ARG A 10 -17.51 -20.91 36.78
CA ARG A 10 -18.52 -20.71 37.83
C ARG A 10 -18.10 -21.37 39.16
N LYS A 11 -17.57 -22.61 39.12
CA LYS A 11 -17.08 -23.29 40.31
C LYS A 11 -15.86 -22.62 40.94
N LYS A 12 -14.91 -22.10 40.11
CA LYS A 12 -13.77 -21.30 40.59
C LYS A 12 -14.23 -20.07 41.38
N LYS A 13 -15.31 -19.41 40.93
CA LYS A 13 -15.93 -18.27 41.64
C LYS A 13 -16.85 -18.69 42.78
N GLN A 14 -16.89 -20.00 43.15
CA GLN A 14 -17.71 -20.56 44.24
C GLN A 14 -19.22 -20.24 44.10
N LEU A 15 -19.71 -20.01 42.88
CA LEU A 15 -21.12 -19.72 42.62
C LEU A 15 -21.93 -21.01 42.43
N SER A 16 -23.09 -21.13 43.09
CA SER A 16 -24.07 -22.16 42.76
C SER A 16 -24.72 -21.89 41.41
N GLN A 17 -25.33 -22.89 40.75
CA GLN A 17 -26.10 -22.64 39.54
C GLN A 17 -27.24 -21.64 39.76
N GLU A 18 -27.80 -21.60 40.95
CA GLU A 18 -28.89 -20.71 41.33
C GLU A 18 -28.40 -19.26 41.53
N SER A 19 -27.31 -19.07 42.30
CA SER A 19 -26.72 -17.76 42.51
C SER A 19 -26.15 -17.17 41.22
N PHE A 20 -25.61 -18.02 40.34
CA PHE A 20 -25.13 -17.59 39.04
C PHE A 20 -26.29 -17.20 38.09
N ALA A 21 -27.38 -17.97 38.10
CA ALA A 21 -28.58 -17.65 37.33
C ALA A 21 -29.21 -16.34 37.77
N MET A 22 -29.26 -16.04 39.08
CA MET A 22 -29.75 -14.75 39.59
C MET A 22 -28.93 -13.57 39.10
N LYS A 23 -27.58 -13.69 39.08
CA LYS A 23 -26.68 -12.62 38.56
C LYS A 23 -26.86 -12.36 37.06
N LEU A 24 -27.27 -13.36 36.29
CA LEU A 24 -27.51 -13.27 34.87
C LEU A 24 -28.98 -12.94 34.51
N PHE A 25 -29.86 -12.87 35.48
CA PHE A 25 -31.31 -12.71 35.30
C PHE A 25 -31.96 -13.80 34.43
N VAL A 26 -31.52 -15.06 34.63
CA VAL A 26 -32.04 -16.25 33.96
C VAL A 26 -32.48 -17.30 34.96
N THR A 27 -33.13 -18.37 34.48
CA THR A 27 -33.51 -19.49 35.37
C THR A 27 -32.33 -20.43 35.63
N ARG A 28 -32.32 -21.08 36.79
CA ARG A 28 -31.34 -22.15 37.08
C ARG A 28 -31.33 -23.25 36.01
N GLN A 29 -32.52 -23.54 35.44
CA GLN A 29 -32.64 -24.56 34.38
C GLN A 29 -31.89 -24.11 33.10
N THR A 30 -31.88 -22.83 32.77
CA THR A 30 -31.14 -22.25 31.64
C THR A 30 -29.62 -22.46 31.82
N VAL A 31 -29.10 -22.14 32.99
CA VAL A 31 -27.68 -22.40 33.34
C VAL A 31 -27.35 -23.89 33.27
N SER A 32 -28.24 -24.74 33.78
CA SER A 32 -28.05 -26.20 33.71
C SER A 32 -28.01 -26.74 32.28
N LYS A 33 -28.87 -26.20 31.38
CA LYS A 33 -28.85 -26.53 29.93
C LYS A 33 -27.54 -26.11 29.26
N TRP A 34 -27.03 -24.91 29.56
CA TRP A 34 -25.75 -24.45 29.08
C TRP A 34 -24.57 -25.32 29.55
N GLU A 35 -24.53 -25.65 30.83
CA GLU A 35 -23.48 -26.53 31.41
C GLU A 35 -23.53 -27.98 30.92
N LYS A 36 -24.69 -28.43 30.44
CA LYS A 36 -24.87 -29.74 29.81
C LYS A 36 -24.66 -29.73 28.31
N GLY A 37 -24.47 -28.53 27.70
CA GLY A 37 -24.31 -28.37 26.26
C GLY A 37 -25.61 -28.58 25.47
N LEU A 38 -26.76 -28.49 26.12
CA LEU A 38 -28.09 -28.67 25.51
C LEU A 38 -28.61 -27.40 24.83
N SER A 39 -28.02 -26.24 25.15
CA SER A 39 -28.25 -24.96 24.49
C SER A 39 -27.05 -24.05 24.64
N MET A 40 -26.93 -23.02 23.77
CA MET A 40 -25.92 -21.96 23.84
C MET A 40 -26.61 -20.64 24.21
N PRO A 41 -25.97 -19.76 24.99
CA PRO A 41 -26.43 -18.41 25.17
C PRO A 41 -26.20 -17.59 23.87
N ASP A 42 -26.99 -16.54 23.69
CA ASP A 42 -26.73 -15.56 22.64
C ASP A 42 -25.50 -14.69 22.94
N VAL A 43 -25.09 -13.85 21.97
CA VAL A 43 -23.87 -13.04 22.07
C VAL A 43 -23.93 -12.06 23.27
N HIS A 44 -25.09 -11.45 23.54
CA HIS A 44 -25.25 -10.52 24.65
C HIS A 44 -25.15 -11.23 26.00
N MET A 45 -25.69 -12.44 26.08
CA MET A 45 -25.61 -13.24 27.27
C MET A 45 -24.19 -13.79 27.49
N LEU A 46 -23.44 -14.12 26.41
CA LEU A 46 -22.03 -14.51 26.52
C LEU A 46 -21.17 -13.39 27.12
N LEU A 47 -21.39 -12.15 26.73
CA LEU A 47 -20.71 -10.99 27.31
C LEU A 47 -21.02 -10.83 28.81
N LYS A 48 -22.30 -10.94 29.21
CA LYS A 48 -22.69 -10.93 30.63
C LYS A 48 -22.10 -12.08 31.46
N ILE A 49 -22.04 -13.26 30.88
CA ILE A 49 -21.41 -14.42 31.50
C ILE A 49 -19.91 -14.16 31.73
N ALA A 50 -19.23 -13.61 30.75
CA ALA A 50 -17.82 -13.25 30.83
C ALA A 50 -17.56 -12.22 31.94
N GLU A 51 -18.38 -11.19 32.01
CA GLU A 51 -18.32 -10.13 33.02
C GLU A 51 -18.55 -10.71 34.45
N VAL A 52 -19.62 -11.49 34.66
CA VAL A 52 -19.95 -12.07 35.97
C VAL A 52 -18.87 -13.05 36.45
N LEU A 53 -18.24 -13.75 35.51
CA LEU A 53 -17.17 -14.72 35.84
C LEU A 53 -15.77 -14.09 35.85
N GLU A 54 -15.64 -12.82 35.42
CA GLU A 54 -14.37 -12.09 35.26
C GLU A 54 -13.37 -12.86 34.39
N VAL A 55 -13.86 -13.36 33.26
CA VAL A 55 -13.07 -14.08 32.24
C VAL A 55 -13.35 -13.50 30.85
N SER A 56 -12.45 -13.71 29.91
CA SER A 56 -12.72 -13.32 28.53
C SER A 56 -13.74 -14.26 27.86
N VAL A 57 -14.47 -13.76 26.86
CA VAL A 57 -15.36 -14.59 26.03
C VAL A 57 -14.55 -15.72 25.35
N ASN A 58 -13.30 -15.45 25.00
CA ASN A 58 -12.39 -16.44 24.43
C ASN A 58 -12.10 -17.59 25.40
N GLU A 59 -11.86 -17.34 26.68
CA GLU A 59 -11.69 -18.36 27.69
C GLU A 59 -12.94 -19.23 27.89
N LEU A 60 -14.12 -18.65 27.65
CA LEU A 60 -15.37 -19.43 27.72
C LEU A 60 -15.56 -20.33 26.49
N LEU A 61 -15.15 -19.89 25.30
CA LEU A 61 -15.41 -20.57 24.03
C LEU A 61 -14.32 -21.55 23.60
N ASN A 62 -13.06 -21.31 23.99
CA ASN A 62 -11.90 -22.10 23.55
C ASN A 62 -11.49 -23.14 24.61
N ASP A 63 -10.76 -24.17 24.19
CA ASP A 63 -10.22 -25.22 25.07
C ASP A 63 -8.82 -24.80 25.55
N ASP A 64 -8.72 -24.28 26.77
CA ASP A 64 -7.42 -24.02 27.43
C ASP A 64 -6.60 -25.32 27.71
N ARG A 65 -7.11 -26.48 27.25
CA ARG A 65 -6.41 -27.77 27.30
C ARG A 65 -5.75 -28.18 25.99
N ALA A 66 -5.91 -27.38 24.91
CA ALA A 66 -4.99 -27.50 23.80
C ALA A 66 -3.64 -26.95 24.26
N GLY A 67 -2.92 -27.84 24.99
CA GLY A 67 -1.59 -27.71 25.56
C GLY A 67 -1.17 -26.26 25.89
N LYS A 68 -0.75 -26.03 27.12
CA LYS A 68 0.48 -25.28 27.33
C LYS A 68 1.54 -25.97 26.46
N LYS A 69 1.59 -25.63 25.14
CA LYS A 69 2.86 -25.53 24.49
C LYS A 69 3.61 -24.59 25.42
N GLU A 70 4.63 -25.06 26.09
CA GLU A 70 5.66 -24.20 26.61
C GLU A 70 5.86 -23.19 25.47
N ASN A 71 5.59 -21.91 25.74
CA ASN A 71 5.90 -20.84 24.82
C ASN A 71 7.41 -20.92 24.68
N ILE A 72 7.88 -21.69 23.69
CA ILE A 72 9.28 -21.74 23.32
C ILE A 72 9.52 -20.33 22.80
N ARG A 73 10.12 -19.50 23.65
CA ARG A 73 10.53 -18.14 23.31
C ARG A 73 11.72 -18.30 22.39
N MET A 74 11.48 -18.26 21.07
CA MET A 74 12.55 -18.26 20.10
C MET A 74 13.20 -16.88 20.11
N ASN A 75 14.52 -16.85 20.31
CA ASN A 75 15.30 -15.63 20.40
C ASN A 75 16.04 -15.36 19.10
N TYR A 76 15.89 -14.14 18.59
CA TYR A 76 16.57 -13.60 17.42
C TYR A 76 17.35 -12.35 17.82
N ASP A 77 18.38 -12.00 17.05
CA ASP A 77 19.00 -10.69 17.18
C ASP A 77 18.12 -9.63 16.54
N VAL A 78 17.60 -9.91 15.32
CA VAL A 78 16.72 -9.01 14.59
C VAL A 78 15.47 -9.76 14.11
N ILE A 79 14.29 -9.18 14.33
CA ILE A 79 13.05 -9.61 13.67
C ILE A 79 12.58 -8.51 12.73
N ILE A 80 12.27 -8.90 11.48
CA ILE A 80 11.72 -8.06 10.45
C ILE A 80 10.26 -8.46 10.22
N VAL A 81 9.33 -7.51 10.34
CA VAL A 81 7.90 -7.70 10.09
C VAL A 81 7.54 -7.15 8.71
N GLY A 82 7.29 -8.05 7.76
CA GLY A 82 7.00 -7.77 6.37
C GLY A 82 8.14 -8.11 5.42
N ALA A 83 7.86 -8.97 4.44
CA ALA A 83 8.79 -9.36 3.37
C ALA A 83 8.57 -8.57 2.07
N GLY A 84 8.20 -7.29 2.18
CA GLY A 84 8.22 -6.34 1.08
C GLY A 84 9.65 -5.84 0.78
N PRO A 85 9.83 -4.92 -0.19
CA PRO A 85 11.16 -4.44 -0.59
C PRO A 85 12.02 -3.95 0.58
N GLY A 86 11.44 -3.19 1.52
CA GLY A 86 12.17 -2.72 2.70
C GLY A 86 12.69 -3.85 3.57
N GLY A 87 11.86 -4.84 3.87
CA GLY A 87 12.26 -5.98 4.71
C GLY A 87 13.27 -6.91 4.03
N ILE A 88 13.10 -7.15 2.72
CA ILE A 88 14.04 -7.98 1.93
C ILE A 88 15.43 -7.34 1.91
N PHE A 89 15.51 -6.05 1.60
CA PHE A 89 16.79 -5.35 1.51
C PHE A 89 17.41 -5.09 2.89
N ALA A 90 16.61 -4.98 3.97
CA ALA A 90 17.13 -4.99 5.33
C ALA A 90 17.76 -6.35 5.68
N ALA A 91 17.06 -7.45 5.41
CA ALA A 91 17.60 -8.80 5.61
C ALA A 91 18.87 -9.05 4.78
N TYR A 92 18.86 -8.64 3.51
CA TYR A 92 20.01 -8.74 2.62
C TYR A 92 21.24 -8.03 3.20
N GLU A 93 21.11 -6.75 3.54
CA GLU A 93 22.23 -5.95 4.03
C GLU A 93 22.75 -6.44 5.38
N LEU A 94 21.86 -6.87 6.30
CA LEU A 94 22.27 -7.52 7.56
C LEU A 94 23.15 -8.73 7.30
N MET A 95 22.75 -9.61 6.37
CA MET A 95 23.52 -10.82 6.04
C MET A 95 24.81 -10.54 5.29
N GLN A 96 24.92 -9.43 4.57
CA GLN A 96 26.18 -9.00 3.96
C GLN A 96 27.17 -8.46 5.01
N LEU A 97 26.70 -7.74 5.99
CA LEU A 97 27.54 -7.07 6.99
C LEU A 97 27.83 -7.95 8.23
N ARG A 98 26.85 -8.71 8.69
CA ARG A 98 26.91 -9.51 9.92
C ARG A 98 26.19 -10.87 9.71
N PRO A 99 26.80 -11.79 8.96
CA PRO A 99 26.18 -13.08 8.62
C PRO A 99 25.94 -13.99 9.83
N GLU A 100 26.55 -13.68 10.98
CA GLU A 100 26.35 -14.41 12.24
C GLU A 100 25.08 -14.02 12.99
N LEU A 101 24.42 -12.93 12.62
CA LEU A 101 23.16 -12.51 13.27
C LEU A 101 22.03 -13.50 12.98
N LYS A 102 21.27 -13.80 14.03
CA LYS A 102 20.04 -14.58 13.92
C LYS A 102 18.90 -13.67 13.49
N VAL A 103 18.54 -13.70 12.21
CA VAL A 103 17.50 -12.85 11.62
C VAL A 103 16.30 -13.68 11.25
N ALA A 104 15.10 -13.21 11.62
CA ALA A 104 13.82 -13.77 11.18
C ALA A 104 12.98 -12.74 10.44
N VAL A 105 12.26 -13.18 9.42
CA VAL A 105 11.30 -12.36 8.65
C VAL A 105 9.92 -12.96 8.75
N PHE A 106 8.95 -12.20 9.28
CA PHE A 106 7.55 -12.58 9.40
C PHE A 106 6.73 -11.92 8.29
N GLU A 107 6.04 -12.72 7.49
CA GLU A 107 5.21 -12.26 6.37
C GLU A 107 3.80 -12.85 6.49
N ALA A 108 2.80 -11.97 6.39
CA ALA A 108 1.40 -12.34 6.47
C ALA A 108 0.89 -13.12 5.25
N GLY A 109 1.57 -12.97 4.11
CA GLY A 109 1.25 -13.63 2.85
C GLY A 109 2.18 -14.79 2.53
N HIS A 110 2.03 -15.30 1.30
CA HIS A 110 2.69 -16.52 0.85
C HIS A 110 4.14 -16.30 0.42
N ALA A 111 4.93 -17.39 0.41
CA ALA A 111 6.21 -17.45 -0.31
C ALA A 111 6.00 -17.17 -1.82
N LEU A 112 7.05 -16.70 -2.49
CA LEU A 112 6.96 -16.17 -3.87
C LEU A 112 6.32 -17.18 -4.86
N ASP A 113 6.74 -18.44 -4.81
CA ASP A 113 6.25 -19.54 -5.65
C ASP A 113 4.76 -19.90 -5.43
N LYS A 114 4.23 -19.58 -4.26
CA LYS A 114 2.83 -19.84 -3.86
C LYS A 114 1.90 -18.66 -4.09
N ARG A 115 2.42 -17.53 -4.53
CA ARG A 115 1.64 -16.33 -4.79
C ARG A 115 0.90 -16.44 -6.12
N LYS A 116 -0.36 -16.87 -6.10
CA LYS A 116 -1.23 -16.96 -7.27
C LYS A 116 -2.57 -16.28 -7.00
N CYS A 117 -2.94 -15.32 -7.86
CA CYS A 117 -4.28 -14.74 -7.83
C CYS A 117 -5.26 -15.76 -8.46
N PRO A 118 -6.43 -16.03 -7.84
CA PRO A 118 -7.42 -16.92 -8.41
C PRO A 118 -8.13 -16.36 -9.65
N ILE A 119 -8.00 -15.07 -9.95
CA ILE A 119 -8.57 -14.46 -11.16
C ILE A 119 -7.80 -15.00 -12.38
N ASP A 120 -8.51 -15.74 -13.23
CA ASP A 120 -7.98 -16.34 -14.48
C ASP A 120 -8.60 -15.74 -15.76
N GLY A 121 -9.56 -14.82 -15.60
CA GLY A 121 -10.27 -14.17 -16.71
C GLY A 121 -11.37 -15.04 -17.35
N GLU A 122 -11.38 -16.34 -17.09
CA GLU A 122 -12.36 -17.29 -17.64
C GLU A 122 -13.41 -17.72 -16.60
N LYS A 123 -12.97 -18.44 -15.57
CA LYS A 123 -13.83 -18.96 -14.50
C LYS A 123 -14.02 -17.96 -13.38
N VAL A 124 -12.96 -17.29 -13.00
CA VAL A 124 -12.95 -16.25 -11.95
C VAL A 124 -12.62 -14.90 -12.60
N LYS A 125 -13.66 -14.11 -12.89
CA LYS A 125 -13.54 -12.83 -13.61
C LYS A 125 -13.38 -11.61 -12.70
N SER A 126 -13.66 -11.77 -11.40
CA SER A 126 -13.61 -10.66 -10.43
C SER A 126 -12.93 -11.08 -9.14
N CYS A 127 -12.49 -10.09 -8.34
CA CYS A 127 -11.82 -10.32 -7.08
C CYS A 127 -12.71 -11.07 -6.08
N VAL A 128 -12.18 -12.18 -5.54
CA VAL A 128 -12.86 -13.04 -4.56
C VAL A 128 -12.56 -12.66 -3.11
N SER A 129 -11.89 -11.54 -2.88
CA SER A 129 -11.53 -11.00 -1.55
C SER A 129 -10.83 -12.05 -0.67
N CYS A 130 -9.72 -12.61 -1.16
CA CYS A 130 -8.91 -13.60 -0.45
C CYS A 130 -8.50 -13.10 0.94
N LYS A 131 -8.44 -13.99 1.92
CA LYS A 131 -7.99 -13.67 3.29
C LYS A 131 -6.59 -13.06 3.34
N SER A 132 -5.68 -13.56 2.50
CA SER A 132 -4.40 -12.94 2.18
C SER A 132 -4.34 -12.74 0.67
N CYS A 133 -4.21 -11.49 0.22
CA CYS A 133 -4.19 -11.16 -1.20
C CYS A 133 -2.84 -11.50 -1.82
N SER A 134 -2.79 -12.52 -2.67
CA SER A 134 -1.53 -12.95 -3.32
C SER A 134 -0.86 -11.88 -4.19
N ILE A 135 -1.60 -10.86 -4.65
CA ILE A 135 -1.01 -9.73 -5.40
C ILE A 135 -0.36 -8.72 -4.46
N MET A 136 -0.96 -8.46 -3.30
CA MET A 136 -0.55 -7.38 -2.42
C MET A 136 0.33 -7.82 -1.25
N SER A 137 0.24 -9.10 -0.82
CA SER A 137 0.95 -9.67 0.32
C SER A 137 1.77 -10.88 -0.08
N GLY A 138 2.85 -11.14 0.65
CA GLY A 138 3.81 -12.22 0.41
C GLY A 138 5.20 -11.69 0.07
N PHE A 139 6.13 -12.58 -0.21
CA PHE A 139 7.51 -12.20 -0.53
C PHE A 139 7.56 -11.25 -1.73
N GLY A 140 8.27 -10.13 -1.59
CA GLY A 140 8.31 -9.03 -2.56
C GLY A 140 7.18 -8.00 -2.37
N GLY A 141 6.20 -8.25 -1.48
CA GLY A 141 5.07 -7.36 -1.25
C GLY A 141 4.24 -7.08 -2.50
N ALA A 142 3.57 -5.92 -2.57
CA ALA A 142 2.86 -5.49 -3.78
C ALA A 142 3.78 -5.26 -4.99
N GLY A 143 5.09 -5.07 -4.73
CA GLY A 143 6.11 -4.87 -5.75
C GLY A 143 6.39 -6.09 -6.62
N ALA A 144 6.15 -7.32 -6.13
CA ALA A 144 6.51 -8.54 -6.84
C ALA A 144 5.81 -8.73 -8.20
N PHE A 145 4.58 -8.22 -8.32
CA PHE A 145 3.80 -8.29 -9.56
C PHE A 145 3.58 -6.92 -10.20
N SER A 146 4.38 -5.93 -9.80
CA SER A 146 4.43 -4.63 -10.45
C SER A 146 5.30 -4.71 -11.71
N ASP A 147 5.31 -3.63 -12.47
CA ASP A 147 6.20 -3.46 -13.63
C ASP A 147 7.68 -3.22 -13.27
N GLY A 148 8.05 -3.36 -12.01
CA GLY A 148 9.43 -3.31 -11.56
C GLY A 148 10.14 -1.98 -11.84
N LYS A 149 9.43 -0.85 -11.64
CA LYS A 149 10.02 0.49 -11.77
C LYS A 149 10.78 0.89 -10.52
N TYR A 150 12.10 0.91 -10.60
CA TYR A 150 12.98 1.42 -9.56
C TYR A 150 13.38 2.86 -9.87
N ASN A 151 12.81 3.79 -9.12
CA ASN A 151 13.02 5.24 -9.30
C ASN A 151 14.19 5.71 -8.43
N ILE A 152 15.24 6.25 -9.05
CA ILE A 152 16.40 6.84 -8.37
C ILE A 152 16.22 8.35 -8.39
N THR A 153 15.57 8.87 -7.37
CA THR A 153 15.21 10.30 -7.26
C THR A 153 14.80 10.68 -5.85
N ASN A 154 14.95 11.94 -5.48
CA ASN A 154 14.37 12.53 -4.27
C ASN A 154 13.08 13.33 -4.54
N ASP A 155 12.68 13.47 -5.80
CA ASP A 155 11.56 14.37 -6.17
C ASP A 155 10.19 13.70 -6.00
N PHE A 156 10.18 12.35 -5.95
CA PHE A 156 8.97 11.54 -5.72
C PHE A 156 9.32 10.14 -5.21
N GLY A 157 8.32 9.42 -4.70
CA GLY A 157 8.48 8.04 -4.22
C GLY A 157 8.77 7.93 -2.73
N GLY A 158 8.86 9.05 -2.02
CA GLY A 158 9.03 9.11 -0.57
C GLY A 158 9.75 10.37 -0.11
N THR A 159 9.89 10.51 1.19
CA THR A 159 10.56 11.61 1.88
C THR A 159 11.83 11.15 2.62
N LEU A 160 12.36 9.99 2.29
CA LEU A 160 13.56 9.42 2.93
C LEU A 160 14.71 10.42 3.05
N TYR A 161 14.88 11.29 2.06
CA TYR A 161 15.92 12.32 2.02
C TYR A 161 15.78 13.37 3.14
N GLU A 162 14.61 13.55 3.73
CA GLU A 162 14.38 14.48 4.84
C GLU A 162 15.01 13.96 6.14
N TYR A 163 15.14 12.64 6.27
CA TYR A 163 15.75 11.97 7.41
C TYR A 163 17.25 11.78 7.25
N ILE A 164 17.72 11.33 6.09
CA ILE A 164 19.12 10.92 5.88
C ILE A 164 19.91 11.84 4.96
N GLY A 165 19.29 12.87 4.42
CA GLY A 165 19.89 13.79 3.44
C GLY A 165 19.83 13.31 2.00
N LYS A 166 19.77 14.28 1.07
CA LYS A 166 19.54 14.02 -0.37
C LYS A 166 20.58 13.13 -1.02
N LYS A 167 21.87 13.37 -0.69
CA LYS A 167 22.98 12.61 -1.28
C LYS A 167 22.93 11.15 -0.87
N GLN A 168 22.80 10.91 0.42
CA GLN A 168 22.79 9.55 0.98
C GLN A 168 21.58 8.76 0.48
N ALA A 169 20.40 9.38 0.40
CA ALA A 169 19.21 8.73 -0.16
C ALA A 169 19.43 8.28 -1.61
N LEU A 170 19.99 9.14 -2.46
CA LEU A 170 20.31 8.77 -3.86
C LEU A 170 21.37 7.68 -3.95
N ASP A 171 22.42 7.74 -3.12
CA ASP A 171 23.49 6.75 -3.14
C ASP A 171 22.95 5.36 -2.71
N LEU A 172 22.07 5.31 -1.72
CA LEU A 172 21.39 4.06 -1.33
C LEU A 172 20.48 3.52 -2.44
N MET A 173 19.73 4.38 -3.13
CA MET A 173 18.89 3.93 -4.25
C MET A 173 19.73 3.41 -5.44
N ARG A 174 20.91 3.98 -5.70
CA ARG A 174 21.85 3.45 -6.69
C ARG A 174 22.41 2.09 -6.26
N TYR A 175 22.73 1.93 -4.99
CA TYR A 175 23.17 0.64 -4.45
C TYR A 175 22.07 -0.43 -4.56
N VAL A 176 20.80 -0.06 -4.34
CA VAL A 176 19.65 -0.95 -4.62
C VAL A 176 19.62 -1.35 -6.10
N ASP A 177 19.84 -0.42 -7.02
CA ASP A 177 19.89 -0.71 -8.46
C ASP A 177 21.02 -1.68 -8.80
N GLU A 178 22.22 -1.50 -8.23
CA GLU A 178 23.36 -2.42 -8.38
C GLU A 178 23.04 -3.83 -7.89
N ILE A 179 22.32 -3.95 -6.76
CA ILE A 179 21.86 -5.25 -6.26
C ILE A 179 20.89 -5.88 -7.26
N ASN A 180 19.89 -5.14 -7.73
CA ASN A 180 18.92 -5.65 -8.70
C ASN A 180 19.61 -6.13 -9.98
N LEU A 181 20.59 -5.39 -10.49
CA LEU A 181 21.38 -5.82 -11.66
C LEU A 181 22.11 -7.14 -11.39
N ARG A 182 22.76 -7.26 -10.25
CA ARG A 182 23.51 -8.47 -9.84
C ARG A 182 22.62 -9.71 -9.71
N TYR A 183 21.36 -9.52 -9.31
CA TYR A 183 20.41 -10.63 -9.10
C TYR A 183 19.53 -10.93 -10.33
N GLY A 184 19.86 -10.42 -11.51
CA GLY A 184 19.20 -10.79 -12.77
C GLY A 184 18.65 -9.61 -13.59
N GLY A 185 18.86 -8.38 -13.12
CA GLY A 185 18.44 -7.16 -13.85
C GLY A 185 19.40 -6.70 -14.94
N GLU A 186 20.52 -7.42 -15.18
CA GLU A 186 21.49 -7.05 -16.20
C GLU A 186 20.86 -6.94 -17.59
N GLY A 187 21.30 -5.92 -18.36
CA GLY A 187 20.79 -5.65 -19.71
C GLY A 187 19.51 -4.80 -19.76
N THR A 188 18.89 -4.53 -18.61
CA THR A 188 17.70 -3.64 -18.58
C THR A 188 18.10 -2.17 -18.73
N LYS A 189 17.27 -1.39 -19.44
CA LYS A 189 17.53 0.01 -19.73
C LYS A 189 17.30 0.89 -18.49
N LEU A 190 18.25 1.81 -18.24
CA LEU A 190 18.07 2.91 -17.31
C LEU A 190 17.66 4.15 -18.09
N TYR A 191 16.44 4.61 -17.89
CA TYR A 191 15.94 5.87 -18.42
C TYR A 191 16.37 7.03 -17.51
N SER A 192 16.65 8.20 -18.06
CA SER A 192 17.06 9.35 -17.26
C SER A 192 16.54 10.66 -17.85
N THR A 193 16.13 11.57 -16.97
CA THR A 193 15.79 12.95 -17.34
C THR A 193 17.03 13.85 -17.42
N ALA A 194 18.23 13.34 -17.10
CA ALA A 194 19.46 14.10 -17.17
C ALA A 194 19.80 14.44 -18.62
N GLY A 195 20.00 15.73 -18.90
CA GLY A 195 20.39 16.22 -20.23
C GLY A 195 19.28 16.21 -21.29
N THR A 196 18.06 15.83 -20.96
CA THR A 196 16.95 15.86 -21.92
C THR A 196 16.55 17.29 -22.29
N ARG A 197 16.24 17.53 -23.57
CA ARG A 197 15.68 18.78 -24.07
C ARG A 197 14.30 19.12 -23.44
N PHE A 198 13.56 18.11 -22.99
CA PHE A 198 12.24 18.31 -22.42
C PHE A 198 12.26 19.08 -21.11
N LYS A 199 13.36 19.08 -20.37
CA LYS A 199 13.52 19.90 -19.17
C LYS A 199 13.44 21.39 -19.51
N THR A 200 14.17 21.82 -20.54
CA THR A 200 14.14 23.21 -21.02
C THR A 200 12.75 23.56 -21.59
N LEU A 201 12.16 22.66 -22.38
CA LEU A 201 10.82 22.87 -22.95
C LEU A 201 9.75 23.03 -21.86
N CYS A 202 9.80 22.23 -20.80
CA CYS A 202 8.90 22.36 -19.65
C CYS A 202 9.08 23.72 -18.95
N ILE A 203 10.33 24.11 -18.65
CA ILE A 203 10.62 25.39 -17.97
C ILE A 203 10.10 26.58 -18.80
N GLN A 204 10.26 26.58 -20.13
CA GLN A 204 9.77 27.61 -21.02
C GLN A 204 8.24 27.77 -21.03
N ASN A 205 7.51 26.76 -20.52
CA ASN A 205 6.06 26.72 -20.49
C ASN A 205 5.50 26.60 -19.05
N ASP A 206 6.22 27.11 -18.05
CA ASP A 206 5.84 27.12 -16.62
C ASP A 206 5.59 25.73 -16.03
N LEU A 207 6.13 24.71 -16.67
CA LEU A 207 6.11 23.33 -16.23
C LEU A 207 7.47 22.93 -15.64
N HIS A 208 7.48 21.96 -14.77
CA HIS A 208 8.69 21.40 -14.18
C HIS A 208 8.76 19.89 -14.36
N LEU A 209 9.69 19.44 -15.21
CA LEU A 209 10.01 18.02 -15.33
C LEU A 209 10.86 17.59 -14.13
N LEU A 210 10.37 16.64 -13.33
CA LEU A 210 11.09 16.15 -12.17
C LEU A 210 12.31 15.34 -12.58
N ASP A 211 13.41 15.51 -11.82
CA ASP A 211 14.64 14.78 -12.07
C ASP A 211 14.54 13.35 -11.55
N ALA A 212 14.78 12.39 -12.43
CA ALA A 212 14.79 10.98 -12.07
C ALA A 212 15.65 10.15 -13.02
N SER A 213 16.23 9.08 -12.50
CA SER A 213 16.63 7.93 -13.30
C SER A 213 15.71 6.76 -12.93
N VAL A 214 15.24 6.03 -13.92
CA VAL A 214 14.25 4.96 -13.74
C VAL A 214 14.77 3.68 -14.36
N ARG A 215 15.01 2.65 -13.54
CA ARG A 215 15.23 1.29 -14.02
C ARG A 215 13.87 0.62 -14.20
N HIS A 216 13.56 0.23 -15.42
CA HIS A 216 12.37 -0.55 -15.72
C HIS A 216 12.77 -2.00 -15.93
N LEU A 217 12.45 -2.86 -14.96
CA LEU A 217 12.75 -4.29 -15.04
C LEU A 217 11.68 -5.05 -15.82
N GLY A 218 10.44 -4.54 -15.83
CA GLY A 218 9.28 -5.32 -16.22
C GLY A 218 8.90 -6.35 -15.15
N THR A 219 7.72 -6.94 -15.28
CA THR A 219 7.20 -7.89 -14.29
C THR A 219 8.03 -9.16 -14.23
N ASP A 220 8.46 -9.68 -15.38
CA ASP A 220 9.17 -10.96 -15.47
C ASP A 220 10.58 -10.89 -14.89
N ILE A 221 11.36 -9.87 -15.26
CA ILE A 221 12.73 -9.68 -14.73
C ILE A 221 12.66 -9.32 -13.24
N ASN A 222 11.71 -8.51 -12.83
CA ASN A 222 11.50 -8.19 -11.42
C ASN A 222 11.21 -9.45 -10.59
N TYR A 223 10.43 -10.38 -11.14
CA TYR A 223 10.19 -11.68 -10.48
C TYR A 223 11.49 -12.50 -10.36
N ILE A 224 12.30 -12.57 -11.42
CA ILE A 224 13.60 -13.28 -11.43
C ILE A 224 14.54 -12.68 -10.36
N VAL A 225 14.63 -11.36 -10.27
CA VAL A 225 15.44 -10.67 -9.25
C VAL A 225 14.99 -11.05 -7.84
N LEU A 226 13.68 -11.04 -7.58
CA LEU A 226 13.13 -11.42 -6.28
C LEU A 226 13.34 -12.90 -5.95
N GLU A 227 13.22 -13.80 -6.94
CA GLU A 227 13.47 -15.23 -6.77
C GLU A 227 14.93 -15.51 -6.44
N ASN A 228 15.87 -14.87 -7.13
CA ASN A 228 17.29 -14.99 -6.86
C ASN A 228 17.67 -14.44 -5.48
N LEU A 229 17.12 -13.28 -5.09
CA LEU A 229 17.28 -12.73 -3.73
C LEU A 229 16.73 -13.68 -2.67
N TYR A 230 15.56 -14.25 -2.89
CA TYR A 230 14.96 -15.23 -1.97
C TYR A 230 15.84 -16.47 -1.83
N ASN A 231 16.35 -17.01 -2.94
CA ASN A 231 17.21 -18.19 -2.95
C ASN A 231 18.53 -17.95 -2.22
N ASP A 232 19.10 -16.75 -2.28
CA ASP A 232 20.31 -16.39 -1.51
C ASP A 232 19.99 -16.21 0.00
N LEU A 233 18.83 -15.63 0.33
CA LEU A 233 18.50 -15.31 1.72
C LEU A 233 17.93 -16.48 2.52
N LYS A 234 17.19 -17.41 1.90
CA LYS A 234 16.48 -18.49 2.60
C LYS A 234 17.37 -19.45 3.41
N GLU A 235 18.67 -19.52 3.06
CA GLU A 235 19.65 -20.33 3.79
C GLU A 235 20.31 -19.58 4.97
N LYS A 236 20.11 -18.25 5.04
CA LYS A 236 20.76 -17.37 6.01
C LYS A 236 19.76 -16.72 6.98
N VAL A 237 18.51 -16.62 6.57
CA VAL A 237 17.43 -15.92 7.27
C VAL A 237 16.24 -16.86 7.43
N GLU A 238 15.63 -16.89 8.59
CA GLU A 238 14.44 -17.69 8.84
C GLU A 238 13.19 -16.95 8.39
N PHE A 239 12.47 -17.48 7.39
CA PHE A 239 11.25 -16.91 6.85
C PHE A 239 10.01 -17.61 7.38
N PHE A 240 9.10 -16.84 7.99
CA PHE A 240 7.79 -17.29 8.46
C PHE A 240 6.71 -16.70 7.54
N PHE A 241 6.31 -17.46 6.53
CA PHE A 241 5.21 -17.11 5.63
C PHE A 241 3.87 -17.52 6.23
N ASP A 242 2.78 -16.91 5.74
CA ASP A 242 1.42 -17.14 6.24
C ASP A 242 1.28 -16.91 7.75
N THR A 243 2.20 -16.10 8.31
CA THR A 243 2.36 -15.86 9.73
C THR A 243 2.18 -14.37 10.05
N PRO A 244 0.94 -13.88 10.07
CA PRO A 244 0.66 -12.48 10.40
C PRO A 244 1.04 -12.20 11.85
N VAL A 245 1.82 -11.13 12.05
CA VAL A 245 2.12 -10.57 13.37
C VAL A 245 0.85 -9.89 13.90
N LEU A 246 0.44 -10.23 15.11
CA LEU A 246 -0.74 -9.67 15.77
C LEU A 246 -0.40 -8.33 16.42
N THR A 247 0.69 -8.29 17.20
CA THR A 247 1.20 -7.06 17.81
C THR A 247 2.69 -7.20 18.14
N VAL A 248 3.34 -6.08 18.45
CA VAL A 248 4.72 -5.98 18.92
C VAL A 248 4.71 -5.28 20.26
N ASN A 249 5.28 -5.90 21.27
CA ASN A 249 5.36 -5.34 22.62
C ASN A 249 6.81 -5.09 23.01
N THR A 250 7.05 -4.06 23.81
CA THR A 250 8.34 -3.85 24.46
C THR A 250 8.53 -4.83 25.61
N CYS A 251 9.75 -5.29 25.84
CA CYS A 251 10.14 -6.08 27.01
C CYS A 251 11.46 -5.57 27.57
N GLU A 252 11.99 -6.19 28.65
CA GLU A 252 13.19 -5.69 29.36
C GLU A 252 14.42 -5.58 28.45
N GLU A 253 14.60 -6.52 27.50
CA GLU A 253 15.75 -6.55 26.59
C GLU A 253 15.35 -6.61 25.13
N GLY A 254 14.45 -5.73 24.66
CA GLY A 254 14.05 -5.66 23.27
C GLY A 254 12.53 -5.76 23.05
N TYR A 255 12.10 -6.67 22.16
CA TYR A 255 10.73 -6.75 21.70
C TYR A 255 10.22 -8.18 21.65
N ASP A 256 8.96 -8.34 22.01
CA ASP A 256 8.19 -9.58 21.83
C ASP A 256 7.23 -9.39 20.64
N VAL A 257 7.49 -10.15 19.58
CA VAL A 257 6.64 -10.21 18.38
C VAL A 257 5.64 -11.35 18.56
N ILE A 258 4.36 -10.99 18.61
CA ILE A 258 3.29 -11.93 18.94
C ILE A 258 2.58 -12.36 17.65
N CYS A 259 2.58 -13.67 17.40
CA CYS A 259 1.86 -14.34 16.34
C CYS A 259 0.82 -15.29 16.91
N LYS A 260 -0.03 -15.85 16.03
CA LYS A 260 -1.07 -16.80 16.46
C LYS A 260 -0.50 -18.09 17.06
N ASP A 261 0.65 -18.51 16.60
CA ASP A 261 1.34 -19.76 16.93
C ASP A 261 2.40 -19.64 18.03
N GLY A 262 2.75 -18.41 18.43
CA GLY A 262 3.73 -18.20 19.49
C GLY A 262 4.18 -16.75 19.66
N THR A 263 5.13 -16.56 20.59
CA THR A 263 5.81 -15.30 20.85
C THR A 263 7.29 -15.45 20.51
N TYR A 264 7.81 -14.52 19.75
CA TYR A 264 9.18 -14.49 19.28
C TYR A 264 9.88 -13.26 19.82
N HIS A 265 11.06 -13.44 20.37
CA HIS A 265 11.82 -12.37 21.01
C HIS A 265 12.95 -11.86 20.11
N CYS A 266 13.22 -10.55 20.10
CA CYS A 266 14.36 -9.95 19.42
C CYS A 266 14.91 -8.73 20.18
N LYS A 267 16.18 -8.45 19.94
CA LYS A 267 16.82 -7.22 20.45
C LYS A 267 16.38 -6.00 19.63
N ASP A 268 16.41 -6.13 18.30
CA ASP A 268 15.99 -5.10 17.36
C ASP A 268 14.80 -5.60 16.53
N CYS A 269 13.79 -4.75 16.36
CA CYS A 269 12.61 -5.03 15.57
C CYS A 269 12.46 -4.04 14.43
N VAL A 270 12.34 -4.53 13.19
CA VAL A 270 12.14 -3.71 11.99
C VAL A 270 10.73 -3.94 11.46
N ILE A 271 9.89 -2.95 11.53
CA ILE A 271 8.54 -3.00 10.95
C ILE A 271 8.60 -2.43 9.54
N SER A 272 8.37 -3.29 8.54
CA SER A 272 8.45 -2.98 7.11
C SER A 272 7.19 -3.41 6.37
N VAL A 273 6.02 -3.01 6.87
CA VAL A 273 4.74 -3.36 6.28
C VAL A 273 4.37 -2.45 5.12
N GLY A 274 3.59 -2.99 4.17
CA GLY A 274 3.02 -2.24 3.06
C GLY A 274 1.66 -1.61 3.41
N ARG A 275 0.95 -1.08 2.39
CA ARG A 275 -0.37 -0.43 2.55
C ARG A 275 -1.42 -1.29 3.24
N ILE A 276 -1.46 -2.58 2.95
CA ILE A 276 -2.41 -3.49 3.62
C ILE A 276 -2.18 -3.54 5.13
N GLY A 277 -0.93 -3.39 5.56
CA GLY A 277 -0.55 -3.34 6.97
C GLY A 277 -0.80 -2.01 7.67
N SER A 278 -1.30 -0.97 6.98
CA SER A 278 -1.42 0.38 7.55
C SER A 278 -2.31 0.44 8.79
N LYS A 279 -3.47 -0.22 8.78
CA LYS A 279 -4.37 -0.27 9.93
C LYS A 279 -3.76 -1.01 11.13
N TRP A 280 -3.03 -2.09 10.85
CA TRP A 280 -2.28 -2.80 11.87
C TRP A 280 -1.16 -1.93 12.43
N MET A 281 -0.42 -1.21 11.56
CA MET A 281 0.62 -0.27 11.99
C MET A 281 0.06 0.85 12.87
N GLU A 282 -1.10 1.39 12.52
CA GLU A 282 -1.80 2.39 13.33
C GLU A 282 -2.12 1.85 14.74
N SER A 283 -2.57 0.59 14.85
CA SER A 283 -2.81 -0.02 16.16
C SER A 283 -1.52 -0.20 16.96
N VAL A 284 -0.44 -0.65 16.33
CA VAL A 284 0.88 -0.78 16.98
C VAL A 284 1.41 0.58 17.44
N CYS A 285 1.31 1.61 16.62
CA CYS A 285 1.68 2.97 17.01
C CYS A 285 0.89 3.46 18.22
N LYS A 286 -0.42 3.21 18.25
CA LYS A 286 -1.28 3.57 19.37
C LYS A 286 -0.94 2.79 20.65
N GLU A 287 -0.71 1.48 20.55
CA GLU A 287 -0.36 0.62 21.70
C GLU A 287 1.00 1.00 22.28
N LEU A 288 1.97 1.37 21.44
CA LEU A 288 3.31 1.80 21.84
C LEU A 288 3.42 3.31 22.06
N ASP A 289 2.30 4.06 21.98
CA ASP A 289 2.27 5.51 22.11
C ASP A 289 3.23 6.24 21.14
N ILE A 290 3.42 5.71 19.92
CA ILE A 290 4.23 6.33 18.88
C ILE A 290 3.40 7.37 18.14
N SER A 291 3.93 8.59 18.04
CA SER A 291 3.24 9.70 17.35
C SER A 291 3.16 9.46 15.85
N THR A 292 2.03 9.85 15.26
CA THR A 292 1.81 9.81 13.81
C THR A 292 1.29 11.14 13.30
N LYS A 293 1.62 11.49 12.06
CA LYS A 293 1.13 12.72 11.40
C LYS A 293 0.23 12.33 10.22
N SER A 294 -0.81 13.15 9.97
CA SER A 294 -1.62 12.99 8.76
C SER A 294 -0.76 13.25 7.53
N ASN A 295 -0.84 12.34 6.56
CA ASN A 295 -0.18 12.51 5.28
C ASN A 295 -1.14 13.22 4.29
N ARG A 296 -0.64 13.54 3.10
CA ARG A 296 -1.43 14.10 2.00
C ARG A 296 -2.36 13.05 1.40
N VAL A 297 -3.31 13.52 0.61
CA VAL A 297 -4.05 12.72 -0.38
C VAL A 297 -3.92 13.40 -1.74
N ASP A 298 -3.69 12.62 -2.78
CA ASP A 298 -3.67 13.14 -4.15
C ASP A 298 -4.96 12.71 -4.85
N ILE A 299 -5.68 13.68 -5.42
CA ILE A 299 -7.00 13.46 -6.02
C ILE A 299 -7.01 14.05 -7.42
N GLY A 300 -7.59 13.33 -8.37
CA GLY A 300 -7.68 13.82 -9.73
C GLY A 300 -8.38 12.87 -10.69
N VAL A 301 -7.88 12.85 -11.92
CA VAL A 301 -8.41 12.07 -13.02
C VAL A 301 -7.33 11.28 -13.73
N ARG A 302 -7.71 10.23 -14.43
CA ARG A 302 -6.88 9.62 -15.46
C ARG A 302 -7.23 10.19 -16.80
N VAL A 303 -6.22 10.64 -17.51
CA VAL A 303 -6.31 11.14 -18.89
C VAL A 303 -6.01 10.01 -19.84
N GLU A 304 -6.79 9.86 -20.89
CA GLU A 304 -6.52 8.97 -22.01
C GLU A 304 -6.59 9.76 -23.33
N LEU A 305 -5.58 9.57 -24.17
CA LEU A 305 -5.41 10.26 -25.43
C LEU A 305 -4.57 9.38 -26.39
N PRO A 306 -4.56 9.70 -27.71
CA PRO A 306 -3.76 8.93 -28.68
C PRO A 306 -2.28 8.89 -28.29
N ALA A 307 -1.65 7.73 -28.38
CA ALA A 307 -0.24 7.55 -28.03
C ALA A 307 0.70 8.50 -28.78
N ALA A 308 0.35 8.85 -30.03
CA ALA A 308 1.11 9.78 -30.86
C ALA A 308 1.33 11.16 -30.20
N VAL A 309 0.39 11.64 -29.35
CA VAL A 309 0.48 12.93 -28.67
C VAL A 309 1.68 12.98 -27.72
N PHE A 310 1.96 11.90 -27.01
CA PHE A 310 3.06 11.80 -26.03
C PHE A 310 4.26 10.99 -26.53
N ALA A 311 4.23 10.39 -27.74
CA ALA A 311 5.28 9.52 -28.25
C ALA A 311 6.68 10.14 -28.14
N HIS A 312 6.83 11.41 -28.51
CA HIS A 312 8.09 12.14 -28.46
C HIS A 312 8.69 12.22 -27.04
N LEU A 313 7.85 12.18 -25.98
CA LEU A 313 8.27 12.15 -24.57
C LEU A 313 8.50 10.72 -24.09
N THR A 314 7.56 9.82 -24.40
CA THR A 314 7.56 8.45 -23.87
C THR A 314 8.63 7.57 -24.50
N ASP A 315 9.02 7.82 -25.76
CA ASP A 315 10.10 7.09 -26.43
C ASP A 315 11.48 7.40 -25.82
N GLU A 316 11.67 8.64 -25.32
CA GLU A 316 12.93 9.07 -24.68
C GLU A 316 12.94 8.78 -23.17
N LEU A 317 11.86 9.14 -22.46
CA LEU A 317 11.82 9.16 -21.00
C LEU A 317 11.03 7.99 -20.38
N TYR A 318 10.29 7.22 -21.21
CA TYR A 318 9.34 6.19 -20.82
C TYR A 318 8.20 6.75 -19.96
N GLU A 319 8.49 7.23 -18.75
CA GLU A 319 7.54 7.87 -17.83
C GLU A 319 8.06 9.27 -17.45
N SER A 320 7.31 10.31 -17.77
CA SER A 320 7.64 11.68 -17.41
C SER A 320 6.74 12.19 -16.29
N LYS A 321 7.36 12.65 -15.19
CA LYS A 321 6.64 13.31 -14.11
C LYS A 321 6.79 14.81 -14.22
N ILE A 322 5.74 15.44 -14.73
CA ILE A 322 5.69 16.88 -14.98
C ILE A 322 4.79 17.51 -13.92
N VAL A 323 5.26 18.58 -13.33
CA VAL A 323 4.56 19.36 -12.29
C VAL A 323 4.21 20.72 -12.85
N TYR A 324 3.00 21.15 -12.54
CA TYR A 324 2.50 22.50 -12.77
C TYR A 324 2.04 23.12 -11.45
N ARG A 325 2.30 24.39 -11.26
CA ARG A 325 1.74 25.16 -10.15
C ARG A 325 0.64 26.08 -10.69
N THR A 326 -0.60 25.79 -10.28
CA THR A 326 -1.77 26.50 -10.79
C THR A 326 -1.68 28.00 -10.54
N GLU A 327 -2.03 28.82 -11.54
CA GLU A 327 -2.02 30.28 -11.42
C GLU A 327 -3.05 30.75 -10.40
N LYS A 328 -4.24 30.16 -10.44
CA LYS A 328 -5.38 30.59 -9.62
C LYS A 328 -5.21 30.31 -8.14
N TYR A 329 -4.66 29.14 -7.76
CA TYR A 329 -4.66 28.65 -6.38
C TYR A 329 -3.26 28.39 -5.84
N GLY A 330 -2.23 28.38 -6.67
CA GLY A 330 -0.87 27.96 -6.30
C GLY A 330 -0.76 26.48 -5.98
N ASP A 331 -1.76 25.68 -6.29
CA ASP A 331 -1.78 24.24 -6.03
C ASP A 331 -0.81 23.51 -6.96
N ARG A 332 -0.19 22.46 -6.44
CA ARG A 332 0.69 21.58 -7.22
C ARG A 332 -0.16 20.50 -7.89
N VAL A 333 -0.17 20.50 -9.22
CA VAL A 333 -0.74 19.43 -10.06
C VAL A 333 0.40 18.68 -10.74
N ARG A 334 0.30 17.37 -10.85
CA ARG A 334 1.35 16.56 -11.46
C ARG A 334 0.80 15.44 -12.32
N THR A 335 1.56 15.06 -13.35
CA THR A 335 1.38 13.78 -14.03
C THR A 335 1.84 12.64 -13.10
N PHE A 336 1.17 11.50 -13.19
CA PHE A 336 1.53 10.32 -12.41
C PHE A 336 1.20 9.05 -13.18
N CYS A 337 2.03 7.99 -13.00
CA CYS A 337 1.82 6.67 -13.57
C CYS A 337 1.43 6.73 -15.07
N MET A 338 2.35 7.21 -15.90
CA MET A 338 2.17 7.26 -17.35
C MET A 338 2.37 5.85 -17.94
N ASN A 339 1.44 5.45 -18.79
CA ASN A 339 1.41 4.16 -19.43
C ASN A 339 1.34 4.35 -20.95
N PRO A 340 2.49 4.38 -21.63
CA PRO A 340 2.53 4.44 -23.09
C PRO A 340 1.86 3.20 -23.69
N LYS A 341 0.97 3.40 -24.66
CA LYS A 341 0.19 2.34 -25.32
C LYS A 341 -0.51 1.38 -24.34
N GLY A 342 -0.89 1.91 -23.18
CA GLY A 342 -1.52 1.16 -22.10
C GLY A 342 -3.03 1.34 -22.04
N ALA A 343 -3.68 0.60 -21.18
CA ALA A 343 -5.12 0.66 -20.93
C ALA A 343 -5.47 1.35 -19.63
N VAL A 344 -6.62 2.01 -19.58
CA VAL A 344 -7.27 2.48 -18.36
C VAL A 344 -7.97 1.30 -17.70
N VAL A 345 -7.85 1.16 -16.37
CA VAL A 345 -8.39 0.04 -15.62
C VAL A 345 -9.09 0.51 -14.33
N ASN A 346 -10.02 -0.30 -13.84
CA ASN A 346 -10.62 -0.11 -12.52
C ASN A 346 -9.70 -0.68 -11.43
N GLU A 347 -9.63 0.03 -10.31
CA GLU A 347 -9.02 -0.45 -9.07
C GLU A 347 -10.09 -0.50 -7.98
N ASN A 348 -10.28 -1.66 -7.35
CA ASN A 348 -11.24 -1.83 -6.26
C ASN A 348 -10.51 -2.00 -4.94
N THR A 349 -10.67 -1.05 -4.04
CA THR A 349 -10.12 -1.09 -2.68
C THR A 349 -11.29 -1.08 -1.68
N ASN A 350 -11.54 -2.21 -1.03
CA ASN A 350 -12.59 -2.35 -0.01
C ASN A 350 -13.99 -1.91 -0.49
N GLY A 351 -14.34 -2.19 -1.75
CA GLY A 351 -15.62 -1.83 -2.34
C GLY A 351 -15.70 -0.41 -2.92
N ILE A 352 -14.63 0.36 -2.82
CA ILE A 352 -14.50 1.69 -3.45
C ILE A 352 -13.77 1.52 -4.77
N ILE A 353 -14.42 1.88 -5.87
CA ILE A 353 -13.86 1.79 -7.21
C ILE A 353 -13.23 3.12 -7.59
N THR A 354 -11.96 3.08 -7.92
CA THR A 354 -11.17 4.19 -8.47
C THR A 354 -10.60 3.79 -9.83
N VAL A 355 -10.07 4.75 -10.57
CA VAL A 355 -9.41 4.49 -11.84
C VAL A 355 -7.90 4.37 -11.65
N ASN A 356 -7.26 3.54 -12.47
CA ASN A 356 -5.81 3.41 -12.58
C ASN A 356 -5.44 3.14 -14.06
N GLY A 357 -4.17 2.97 -14.36
CA GLY A 357 -3.66 2.59 -15.67
C GLY A 357 -2.79 1.35 -15.61
N HIS A 358 -2.70 0.67 -16.73
CA HIS A 358 -1.87 -0.50 -16.90
C HIS A 358 -1.12 -0.44 -18.22
N SER A 359 0.16 -0.78 -18.24
CA SER A 359 0.98 -0.93 -19.45
C SER A 359 1.19 -2.40 -19.76
N TYR A 360 1.24 -2.74 -21.04
CA TYR A 360 1.50 -4.10 -21.51
C TYR A 360 2.89 -4.16 -22.14
N GLU A 361 3.69 -5.14 -21.76
CA GLU A 361 4.97 -5.45 -22.44
C GLU A 361 4.76 -6.16 -23.76
N ASP A 362 3.74 -7.04 -23.82
CA ASP A 362 3.33 -7.76 -25.00
C ASP A 362 2.79 -6.78 -26.06
N PRO A 363 3.47 -6.61 -27.21
CA PRO A 363 3.04 -5.69 -28.26
C PRO A 363 1.63 -5.98 -28.80
N GLU A 364 1.17 -7.23 -28.75
CA GLU A 364 -0.17 -7.61 -29.22
C GLU A 364 -1.29 -7.11 -28.29
N LYS A 365 -0.95 -6.80 -27.04
CA LYS A 365 -1.91 -6.26 -26.05
C LYS A 365 -1.83 -4.74 -25.94
N GLN A 366 -0.85 -4.11 -26.55
CA GLN A 366 -0.71 -2.66 -26.54
C GLN A 366 -1.90 -2.00 -27.25
N THR A 367 -2.30 -0.84 -26.73
CA THR A 367 -3.38 -0.03 -27.29
C THR A 367 -2.83 1.11 -28.15
N GLU A 368 -3.70 1.78 -28.89
CA GLU A 368 -3.35 3.00 -29.64
C GLU A 368 -3.30 4.25 -28.73
N ASN A 369 -3.59 4.09 -27.43
CA ASN A 369 -3.70 5.20 -26.49
C ASN A 369 -2.55 5.19 -25.45
N THR A 370 -2.17 6.38 -25.01
CA THR A 370 -1.39 6.60 -23.81
C THR A 370 -2.32 7.13 -22.71
N ASN A 371 -2.15 6.66 -21.50
CA ASN A 371 -2.89 7.19 -20.37
C ASN A 371 -1.95 7.58 -19.21
N PHE A 372 -2.38 8.58 -18.43
CA PHE A 372 -1.67 9.04 -17.23
C PHE A 372 -2.64 9.73 -16.28
N ALA A 373 -2.30 9.72 -14.98
CA ALA A 373 -3.07 10.47 -14.01
C ALA A 373 -2.66 11.95 -13.97
N LEU A 374 -3.62 12.83 -13.72
CA LEU A 374 -3.40 14.20 -13.26
C LEU A 374 -3.90 14.31 -11.84
N LEU A 375 -2.99 14.54 -10.91
CA LEU A 375 -3.27 14.51 -9.48
C LEU A 375 -2.94 15.86 -8.83
N VAL A 376 -3.89 16.34 -8.02
CA VAL A 376 -3.76 17.55 -7.18
C VAL A 376 -3.50 17.10 -5.75
N ALA A 377 -2.34 17.45 -5.20
CA ALA A 377 -1.98 17.15 -3.82
C ALA A 377 -2.77 18.02 -2.84
N LYS A 378 -3.37 17.40 -1.83
CA LYS A 378 -4.07 18.08 -0.74
C LYS A 378 -3.48 17.66 0.59
N HIS A 379 -3.13 18.66 1.39
CA HIS A 379 -2.72 18.49 2.78
C HIS A 379 -3.78 19.12 3.68
N PHE A 380 -4.10 18.42 4.74
CA PHE A 380 -5.00 18.94 5.75
C PHE A 380 -4.21 19.19 7.03
N SER A 381 -4.42 20.37 7.62
CA SER A 381 -3.88 20.74 8.93
C SER A 381 -4.93 20.55 10.02
N GLU A 382 -4.50 20.56 11.28
CA GLU A 382 -5.40 20.56 12.43
C GLU A 382 -6.56 21.57 12.25
N PRO A 383 -7.80 21.23 12.64
CA PRO A 383 -8.20 19.98 13.30
C PRO A 383 -8.55 18.83 12.34
N PHE A 384 -8.40 19.00 11.02
CA PHE A 384 -8.79 18.05 9.98
C PHE A 384 -7.63 17.10 9.69
N LYS A 385 -7.69 15.88 10.23
CA LYS A 385 -6.60 14.89 10.10
C LYS A 385 -6.88 13.77 9.09
N ASP A 386 -8.13 13.61 8.64
CA ASP A 386 -8.53 12.46 7.82
C ASP A 386 -8.47 12.78 6.32
N SER A 387 -7.25 12.89 5.79
CA SER A 387 -7.00 13.08 4.36
C SER A 387 -7.53 11.90 3.53
N ASN A 388 -7.38 10.67 4.02
CA ASN A 388 -7.84 9.49 3.33
C ASN A 388 -9.36 9.41 3.28
N GLY A 389 -10.05 9.70 4.39
CA GLY A 389 -11.51 9.76 4.42
C GLY A 389 -12.08 10.82 3.47
N TYR A 390 -11.38 11.95 3.29
CA TYR A 390 -11.75 12.95 2.28
C TYR A 390 -11.66 12.37 0.86
N GLY A 391 -10.55 11.71 0.52
CA GLY A 391 -10.37 11.06 -0.79
C GLY A 391 -11.39 9.95 -1.03
N GLU A 392 -11.65 9.12 0.00
CA GLU A 392 -12.69 8.08 -0.05
C GLU A 392 -14.09 8.65 -0.28
N SER A 393 -14.42 9.78 0.34
CA SER A 393 -15.73 10.42 0.19
C SER A 393 -15.97 10.87 -1.24
N ILE A 394 -14.94 11.42 -1.91
CA ILE A 394 -15.01 11.81 -3.33
C ILE A 394 -15.14 10.57 -4.23
N ALA A 395 -14.38 9.50 -3.96
CA ALA A 395 -14.48 8.26 -4.72
C ALA A 395 -15.84 7.58 -4.54
N LYS A 396 -16.40 7.57 -3.33
CA LYS A 396 -17.75 7.07 -3.05
C LYS A 396 -18.82 7.89 -3.79
N LEU A 397 -18.66 9.22 -3.87
CA LEU A 397 -19.56 10.09 -4.64
C LEU A 397 -19.53 9.75 -6.13
N SER A 398 -18.33 9.51 -6.71
CA SER A 398 -18.19 9.04 -8.10
C SER A 398 -18.91 7.72 -8.31
N ASN A 399 -18.71 6.75 -7.40
CA ASN A 399 -19.34 5.43 -7.50
C ASN A 399 -20.87 5.52 -7.39
N MET A 400 -21.38 6.41 -6.53
CA MET A 400 -22.82 6.64 -6.39
C MET A 400 -23.45 7.19 -7.68
N LEU A 401 -22.75 8.11 -8.38
CA LEU A 401 -23.27 8.76 -9.58
C LEU A 401 -23.06 7.93 -10.86
N GLY A 402 -21.94 7.21 -10.94
CA GLY A 402 -21.54 6.46 -12.14
C GLY A 402 -21.66 4.95 -12.02
N GLY A 403 -22.00 4.42 -10.85
CA GLY A 403 -21.90 2.96 -10.59
C GLY A 403 -20.47 2.44 -10.53
N GLY A 404 -19.48 3.35 -10.58
CA GLY A 404 -18.04 3.09 -10.64
C GLY A 404 -17.28 4.31 -11.16
N VAL A 405 -16.47 4.11 -12.19
CA VAL A 405 -15.72 5.18 -12.85
C VAL A 405 -16.61 5.96 -13.82
N ILE A 406 -16.51 7.28 -13.80
CA ILE A 406 -17.15 8.19 -14.74
C ILE A 406 -16.14 8.57 -15.82
N VAL A 407 -16.57 8.60 -17.09
CA VAL A 407 -15.78 9.14 -18.22
C VAL A 407 -16.41 10.40 -18.78
N GLN A 408 -15.59 11.40 -19.07
CA GLN A 408 -16.03 12.66 -19.69
C GLN A 408 -15.01 13.13 -20.72
N ARG A 409 -15.48 13.60 -21.89
CA ARG A 409 -14.64 14.28 -22.88
C ARG A 409 -14.20 15.63 -22.34
N PHE A 410 -12.97 16.02 -22.57
CA PHE A 410 -12.45 17.33 -22.14
C PHE A 410 -13.26 18.48 -22.72
N GLY A 411 -13.65 18.43 -23.99
CA GLY A 411 -14.50 19.46 -24.61
C GLY A 411 -15.88 19.59 -23.96
N ASP A 412 -16.48 18.50 -23.49
CA ASP A 412 -17.75 18.57 -22.76
C ASP A 412 -17.58 19.16 -21.36
N LEU A 413 -16.47 18.81 -20.67
CA LEU A 413 -16.14 19.42 -19.38
C LEU A 413 -15.97 20.93 -19.48
N ILE A 414 -15.23 21.43 -20.49
CA ILE A 414 -15.01 22.87 -20.68
C ILE A 414 -16.32 23.61 -21.01
N ARG A 415 -17.26 22.95 -21.70
CA ARG A 415 -18.61 23.50 -21.96
C ARG A 415 -19.56 23.37 -20.79
N GLY A 416 -19.13 22.82 -19.65
CA GLY A 416 -19.96 22.64 -18.46
C GLY A 416 -21.13 21.68 -18.66
N ARG A 417 -20.94 20.62 -19.44
CA ARG A 417 -21.98 19.62 -19.73
C ARG A 417 -21.45 18.18 -19.62
N ARG A 418 -22.31 17.27 -19.23
CA ARG A 418 -21.97 15.85 -19.18
C ARG A 418 -21.65 15.29 -20.57
N SER A 419 -20.80 14.29 -20.68
CA SER A 419 -20.70 13.43 -21.85
C SER A 419 -21.86 12.44 -21.88
N THR A 420 -22.27 12.06 -23.09
CA THR A 420 -23.29 11.03 -23.34
C THR A 420 -22.65 9.85 -24.10
N PRO A 421 -23.28 8.64 -24.07
CA PRO A 421 -22.77 7.51 -24.84
C PRO A 421 -22.47 7.88 -26.31
N SER A 422 -23.39 8.55 -27.00
CA SER A 422 -23.19 8.95 -28.40
C SER A 422 -21.98 9.86 -28.59
N ARG A 423 -21.74 10.82 -27.70
CA ARG A 423 -20.57 11.69 -27.78
C ARG A 423 -19.25 10.98 -27.53
N ILE A 424 -19.25 9.92 -26.70
CA ILE A 424 -18.06 9.07 -26.50
C ILE A 424 -17.83 8.21 -27.74
N GLU A 425 -18.89 7.64 -28.34
CA GLU A 425 -18.81 6.83 -29.56
C GLU A 425 -18.37 7.64 -30.79
N GLU A 426 -18.76 8.93 -30.86
CA GLU A 426 -18.39 9.85 -31.95
C GLU A 426 -16.95 10.38 -31.81
N ALA A 427 -16.30 10.21 -30.65
CA ALA A 427 -14.92 10.66 -30.43
C ALA A 427 -13.96 9.82 -31.28
N PHE A 428 -12.88 10.46 -31.76
CA PHE A 428 -11.84 9.71 -32.52
C PHE A 428 -10.97 8.81 -31.61
N ILE A 429 -11.08 8.97 -30.29
CA ILE A 429 -10.39 8.12 -29.30
C ILE A 429 -11.32 6.98 -28.89
N THR A 430 -10.90 5.74 -29.12
CA THR A 430 -11.61 4.56 -28.59
C THR A 430 -11.25 4.36 -27.12
N PRO A 431 -12.21 4.48 -26.18
CA PRO A 431 -11.97 4.24 -24.76
C PRO A 431 -11.44 2.83 -24.50
N THR A 432 -10.39 2.68 -23.68
CA THR A 432 -9.89 1.35 -23.28
C THR A 432 -10.62 0.80 -22.05
N LEU A 433 -11.31 1.66 -21.28
CA LEU A 433 -12.17 1.27 -20.18
C LEU A 433 -13.63 1.59 -20.50
N ASN A 434 -14.51 0.58 -20.39
CA ASN A 434 -15.93 0.82 -20.42
C ASN A 434 -16.40 1.46 -19.10
N ALA A 435 -16.48 2.78 -19.09
CA ALA A 435 -16.88 3.60 -17.94
C ALA A 435 -18.19 4.33 -18.24
N THR A 436 -18.87 4.82 -17.20
CA THR A 436 -20.15 5.54 -17.36
C THR A 436 -19.92 6.95 -17.87
N PRO A 437 -20.46 7.34 -19.04
CA PRO A 437 -20.40 8.73 -19.50
C PRO A 437 -21.14 9.66 -18.53
N GLY A 438 -20.48 10.71 -18.06
CA GLY A 438 -21.02 11.56 -17.02
C GLY A 438 -20.42 12.96 -16.94
N ASP A 439 -20.51 13.56 -15.76
CA ASP A 439 -20.02 14.90 -15.46
C ASP A 439 -19.15 14.89 -14.20
N LEU A 440 -17.85 15.08 -14.39
CA LEU A 440 -16.86 15.12 -13.32
C LEU A 440 -16.98 16.35 -12.42
N SER A 441 -17.66 17.42 -12.89
CA SER A 441 -17.90 18.60 -12.08
C SER A 441 -18.87 18.36 -10.92
N LEU A 442 -19.67 17.29 -10.98
CA LEU A 442 -20.55 16.87 -9.90
C LEU A 442 -19.81 16.07 -8.81
N VAL A 443 -18.59 15.65 -9.07
CA VAL A 443 -17.78 14.79 -8.18
C VAL A 443 -16.60 15.53 -7.62
N LEU A 444 -15.79 16.13 -8.51
CA LEU A 444 -14.54 16.78 -8.12
C LEU A 444 -14.82 18.18 -7.55
N PRO A 445 -14.26 18.52 -6.39
CA PRO A 445 -14.28 19.89 -5.90
C PRO A 445 -13.73 20.86 -6.94
N LYS A 446 -14.40 22.02 -7.08
CA LYS A 446 -14.06 23.04 -8.09
C LYS A 446 -12.55 23.35 -8.15
N ARG A 447 -11.90 23.50 -6.97
CA ARG A 447 -10.47 23.83 -6.89
C ARG A 447 -9.57 22.73 -7.52
N ILE A 448 -9.95 21.46 -7.35
CA ILE A 448 -9.24 20.33 -7.95
C ILE A 448 -9.49 20.31 -9.46
N LEU A 449 -10.73 20.49 -9.88
CA LEU A 449 -11.12 20.48 -11.29
C LEU A 449 -10.46 21.63 -12.08
N ASP A 450 -10.49 22.85 -11.54
CA ASP A 450 -9.83 24.02 -12.14
C ASP A 450 -8.32 23.73 -12.33
N GLY A 451 -7.67 23.15 -11.30
CA GLY A 451 -6.23 22.82 -11.38
C GLY A 451 -5.91 21.77 -12.46
N ILE A 452 -6.79 20.78 -12.63
CA ILE A 452 -6.66 19.76 -13.70
C ILE A 452 -6.79 20.43 -15.07
N ILE A 453 -7.78 21.30 -15.24
CA ILE A 453 -8.00 22.03 -16.49
C ILE A 453 -6.79 22.91 -16.84
N GLU A 454 -6.27 23.68 -15.88
CA GLU A 454 -5.05 24.49 -16.09
C GLU A 454 -3.86 23.61 -16.50
N MET A 455 -3.67 22.46 -15.84
CA MET A 455 -2.59 21.51 -16.16
C MET A 455 -2.73 20.92 -17.56
N ILE A 456 -3.94 20.60 -18.04
CA ILE A 456 -4.17 20.08 -19.39
C ILE A 456 -3.74 21.12 -20.44
N TYR A 457 -4.12 22.39 -20.27
CA TYR A 457 -3.69 23.46 -21.15
C TYR A 457 -2.18 23.72 -21.09
N ALA A 458 -1.58 23.60 -19.92
CA ALA A 458 -0.13 23.73 -19.77
C ALA A 458 0.62 22.59 -20.48
N LEU A 459 0.13 21.34 -20.33
CA LEU A 459 0.69 20.18 -21.03
C LEU A 459 0.55 20.28 -22.54
N ASP A 460 -0.53 20.85 -23.04
CA ASP A 460 -0.75 21.04 -24.49
C ASP A 460 0.36 21.85 -25.17
N LYS A 461 1.04 22.73 -24.42
CA LYS A 461 2.19 23.50 -24.92
C LYS A 461 3.45 22.64 -25.14
N VAL A 462 3.60 21.54 -24.45
CA VAL A 462 4.75 20.61 -24.56
C VAL A 462 4.40 19.32 -25.30
N ALA A 463 3.13 18.95 -25.32
CA ALA A 463 2.56 17.81 -26.03
C ALA A 463 1.26 18.26 -26.73
N PRO A 464 1.36 18.91 -27.88
CA PRO A 464 0.20 19.44 -28.63
C PRO A 464 -0.81 18.33 -28.94
N GLY A 465 -2.08 18.60 -28.63
CA GLY A 465 -3.18 17.61 -28.70
C GLY A 465 -3.64 17.08 -27.34
N THR A 466 -2.95 17.46 -26.25
CA THR A 466 -3.39 17.11 -24.89
C THR A 466 -4.73 17.76 -24.54
N ALA A 467 -4.94 19.03 -24.93
CA ALA A 467 -6.20 19.77 -24.72
C ALA A 467 -7.24 19.56 -25.84
N ASN A 468 -7.12 18.48 -26.60
CA ASN A 468 -8.11 18.15 -27.63
C ASN A 468 -9.49 17.89 -26.99
N GLU A 469 -10.56 18.28 -27.68
CA GLU A 469 -11.94 18.08 -27.19
C GLU A 469 -12.29 16.63 -26.91
N ASP A 470 -11.70 15.70 -27.64
CA ASP A 470 -11.93 14.26 -27.52
C ASP A 470 -11.03 13.58 -26.49
N THR A 471 -10.06 14.28 -25.90
CA THR A 471 -9.29 13.74 -24.77
C THR A 471 -10.23 13.27 -23.67
N LEU A 472 -10.07 12.01 -23.25
CA LEU A 472 -10.93 11.38 -22.25
C LEU A 472 -10.38 11.57 -20.84
N LEU A 473 -11.27 11.93 -19.92
CA LEU A 473 -10.98 12.08 -18.50
C LEU A 473 -11.81 11.07 -17.72
N TYR A 474 -11.15 10.20 -16.95
CA TYR A 474 -11.81 9.22 -16.10
C TYR A 474 -11.68 9.63 -14.64
N GLY A 475 -12.75 9.64 -13.91
CA GLY A 475 -12.76 10.02 -12.50
C GLY A 475 -13.47 9.00 -11.60
N VAL A 476 -12.93 8.86 -10.41
CA VAL A 476 -11.80 9.62 -9.87
C VAL A 476 -10.57 8.73 -9.72
N GLU A 477 -9.40 9.29 -9.86
CA GLU A 477 -8.18 8.69 -9.39
C GLU A 477 -7.80 9.27 -8.04
N VAL A 478 -7.55 8.40 -7.06
CA VAL A 478 -7.13 8.81 -5.71
C VAL A 478 -5.89 8.03 -5.32
N LYS A 479 -4.86 8.72 -4.85
CA LYS A 479 -3.71 8.09 -4.22
C LYS A 479 -3.75 8.38 -2.73
N PHE A 480 -3.97 7.31 -1.97
CA PHE A 480 -3.96 7.32 -0.52
C PHE A 480 -2.54 7.13 -0.02
N TYR A 481 -2.18 7.87 1.02
CA TYR A 481 -0.91 7.73 1.71
C TYR A 481 -1.17 7.33 3.15
N ASN A 482 -0.33 6.43 3.67
CA ASN A 482 -0.40 6.05 5.08
C ASN A 482 0.00 7.22 5.97
N MET A 483 -0.46 7.23 7.22
CA MET A 483 0.01 8.18 8.21
C MET A 483 1.53 8.08 8.33
N GLU A 484 2.19 9.23 8.42
CA GLU A 484 3.62 9.30 8.62
C GLU A 484 3.95 9.05 10.09
N VAL A 485 4.73 8.02 10.34
CA VAL A 485 5.16 7.65 11.69
C VAL A 485 6.36 8.51 12.08
N GLU A 486 6.37 9.04 13.30
CA GLU A 486 7.46 9.83 13.81
C GLU A 486 8.67 8.94 14.14
N VAL A 487 9.77 9.18 13.43
CA VAL A 487 11.06 8.48 13.59
C VAL A 487 12.21 9.48 13.50
N ASP A 488 13.38 9.08 13.94
CA ASP A 488 14.62 9.87 13.85
C ASP A 488 15.36 9.65 12.50
N GLU A 489 16.58 10.18 12.40
CA GLU A 489 17.45 10.04 11.22
C GLU A 489 17.91 8.61 10.95
N LYS A 490 17.79 7.70 11.93
CA LYS A 490 18.06 6.26 11.78
C LYS A 490 16.83 5.47 11.39
N LEU A 491 15.68 6.15 11.22
CA LEU A 491 14.35 5.57 11.09
C LEU A 491 13.95 4.74 12.32
N GLU A 492 14.52 5.07 13.47
CA GLU A 492 14.22 4.50 14.78
C GLU A 492 13.08 5.30 15.42
N SER A 493 12.11 4.61 16.02
CA SER A 493 11.04 5.25 16.76
C SER A 493 11.54 5.77 18.11
N LYS A 494 10.67 6.41 18.90
CA LYS A 494 11.01 6.78 20.29
C LYS A 494 11.42 5.57 21.17
N HIS A 495 11.10 4.36 20.75
CA HIS A 495 11.53 3.13 21.42
C HIS A 495 12.80 2.60 20.76
N LYS A 496 13.88 2.57 21.53
CA LYS A 496 15.20 2.18 21.06
C LYS A 496 15.21 0.72 20.58
N GLY A 497 15.69 0.47 19.36
CA GLY A 497 15.69 -0.85 18.72
C GLY A 497 14.43 -1.14 17.91
N LEU A 498 13.47 -0.20 17.84
CA LEU A 498 12.27 -0.34 17.00
C LEU A 498 12.36 0.61 15.80
N TYR A 499 12.58 0.04 14.64
CA TYR A 499 12.68 0.76 13.37
C TYR A 499 11.40 0.61 12.55
N ILE A 500 10.98 1.68 11.88
CA ILE A 500 9.73 1.71 11.12
C ILE A 500 10.00 2.21 9.72
N ILE A 501 9.84 1.33 8.74
CA ILE A 501 10.15 1.56 7.33
C ILE A 501 9.04 1.02 6.41
N GLY A 502 9.24 1.11 5.10
CA GLY A 502 8.29 0.63 4.11
C GLY A 502 7.12 1.59 3.91
N ASP A 503 6.20 1.24 3.02
CA ASP A 503 5.06 2.08 2.66
C ASP A 503 4.10 2.32 3.84
N GLY A 504 4.03 1.37 4.79
CA GLY A 504 3.25 1.49 6.02
C GLY A 504 3.73 2.57 6.98
N SER A 505 5.00 3.00 6.88
CA SER A 505 5.55 4.11 7.67
C SER A 505 5.07 5.50 7.23
N GLY A 506 4.50 5.61 6.02
CA GLY A 506 4.16 6.89 5.40
C GLY A 506 5.36 7.68 4.87
N ILE A 507 6.59 7.17 5.02
CA ILE A 507 7.84 7.83 4.59
C ILE A 507 8.23 7.42 3.18
N THR A 508 8.01 6.16 2.81
CA THR A 508 8.42 5.60 1.51
C THR A 508 7.23 5.07 0.73
N HIS A 509 7.19 5.34 -0.58
CA HIS A 509 6.05 5.03 -1.45
C HIS A 509 6.47 4.41 -2.79
N SER A 510 7.73 4.00 -2.94
CA SER A 510 8.28 3.36 -4.13
C SER A 510 9.21 2.21 -3.74
N LEU A 511 9.46 1.31 -4.70
CA LEU A 511 10.35 0.16 -4.51
C LEU A 511 11.75 0.63 -4.05
N SER A 512 12.34 1.61 -4.75
CA SER A 512 13.70 2.09 -4.42
C SER A 512 13.79 2.71 -3.04
N HIS A 513 12.83 3.58 -2.67
CA HIS A 513 12.85 4.23 -1.36
C HIS A 513 12.64 3.23 -0.22
N ALA A 514 11.71 2.28 -0.40
CA ALA A 514 11.49 1.23 0.59
C ALA A 514 12.72 0.35 0.75
N SER A 515 13.34 -0.10 -0.36
CA SER A 515 14.58 -0.89 -0.33
C SER A 515 15.74 -0.11 0.31
N ALA A 516 15.92 1.17 -0.06
CA ALA A 516 16.96 2.03 0.50
C ALA A 516 16.78 2.25 2.01
N SER A 517 15.53 2.39 2.49
CA SER A 517 15.26 2.50 3.93
C SER A 517 15.62 1.21 4.68
N GLY A 518 15.41 0.04 4.07
CA GLY A 518 15.84 -1.24 4.63
C GLY A 518 17.35 -1.35 4.79
N ILE A 519 18.10 -0.98 3.76
CA ILE A 519 19.58 -0.93 3.80
C ILE A 519 20.05 0.05 4.89
N HIS A 520 19.45 1.24 4.95
CA HIS A 520 19.82 2.24 5.94
C HIS A 520 19.65 1.73 7.37
N VAL A 521 18.51 1.12 7.68
CA VAL A 521 18.24 0.55 9.01
C VAL A 521 19.19 -0.61 9.32
N ALA A 522 19.46 -1.50 8.37
CA ALA A 522 20.40 -2.61 8.58
C ALA A 522 21.80 -2.10 8.97
N ARG A 523 22.30 -1.07 8.29
CA ARG A 523 23.60 -0.43 8.63
C ARG A 523 23.59 0.17 10.03
N ASN A 524 22.52 0.88 10.41
CA ASN A 524 22.40 1.46 11.76
C ASN A 524 22.32 0.38 12.85
N ILE A 525 21.70 -0.77 12.59
CA ILE A 525 21.68 -1.91 13.54
C ILE A 525 23.09 -2.47 13.75
N VAL A 526 23.87 -2.57 12.67
CA VAL A 526 25.22 -3.13 12.71
C VAL A 526 26.23 -2.19 13.39
N GLU A 527 26.02 -0.88 13.30
CA GLU A 527 26.88 0.14 13.88
C GLU A 527 26.66 0.37 15.39
N LYS A 528 25.64 -0.24 16.01
CA LYS A 528 25.40 -0.24 17.45
C LYS A 528 26.44 -1.06 18.21
#